data_a3250ea4a7b60dabe9a17405cc7d6628
#
_entry.id   a3250ea4a7b60dabe9a17405cc7d6628
#
_cell.length_a   1.000
_cell.length_b   1.000
_cell.length_c   1.000
_cell.angle_alpha   90.00
_cell.angle_beta   90.00
_cell.angle_gamma   90.00
#
_symmetry.space_group_name_H-M   'P 1'
#
loop_
_entity.id
_entity.type
_entity.pdbx_description
1 polymer ?
#
loop_
_entity_poly.entity_id
_entity_poly.type
_entity_poly.pdbx_seq_one_letter_code
_entity_poly.pdbx_strand_id
1 'polypeptide(L)'
;MEERENNRILHRLLTGRKRVIRKGDLKYLPVSEKRIQMECLSEFRKLYPGIASKGLLFHVPNECTEKRFNALRTNANGVCTGVSDLILLIPRKGYGALCIEMKTPTGIQSQAQKQWQKNVTEAGQKYVVCHTVEEFVKEVNRYLRG
;
A
#
# COMPACT_ATOMS: atom_id res chain seq x y z
N MET A 1 -22.32 25.17 -2.45
CA MET A 1 -23.10 23.93 -2.32
C MET A 1 -22.22 22.67 -2.33
N GLU A 2 -21.27 22.59 -3.22
CA GLU A 2 -20.36 21.44 -3.38
C GLU A 2 -19.49 21.14 -2.14
N GLU A 3 -18.98 22.16 -1.47
CA GLU A 3 -18.14 22.04 -0.28
C GLU A 3 -18.91 21.49 0.96
N ARG A 4 -20.19 21.84 1.10
CA ARG A 4 -21.04 21.31 2.17
C ARG A 4 -21.42 19.85 1.95
N GLU A 5 -21.61 19.43 0.70
CA GLU A 5 -21.90 18.05 0.34
C GLU A 5 -20.64 17.18 0.51
N ASN A 6 -19.49 17.70 0.11
CA ASN A 6 -18.19 17.04 0.32
C ASN A 6 -17.89 16.81 1.81
N ASN A 7 -18.17 17.79 2.67
CA ASN A 7 -18.01 17.65 4.13
C ASN A 7 -18.99 16.65 4.74
N ARG A 8 -20.23 16.56 4.23
CA ARG A 8 -21.19 15.54 4.66
C ARG A 8 -20.78 14.14 4.28
N ILE A 9 -20.24 13.97 3.07
CA ILE A 9 -19.72 12.68 2.59
C ILE A 9 -18.50 12.27 3.41
N LEU A 10 -17.56 13.20 3.63
CA LEU A 10 -16.38 12.98 4.45
C LEU A 10 -16.75 12.57 5.89
N HIS A 11 -17.68 13.30 6.51
CA HIS A 11 -18.16 12.98 7.86
C HIS A 11 -18.83 11.60 7.93
N ARG A 12 -19.59 11.19 6.91
CA ARG A 12 -20.19 9.85 6.83
C ARG A 12 -19.16 8.74 6.66
N LEU A 13 -18.08 8.99 5.92
CA LEU A 13 -16.99 8.02 5.72
C LEU A 13 -16.15 7.84 6.99
N LEU A 14 -16.00 8.90 7.79
CA LEU A 14 -15.19 8.89 9.02
C LEU A 14 -15.94 8.40 10.27
N THR A 15 -17.29 8.44 10.28
CA THR A 15 -18.11 8.09 11.46
C THR A 15 -18.58 6.64 11.54
N GLY A 16 -17.91 5.72 10.84
CA GLY A 16 -17.92 4.28 11.19
C GLY A 16 -19.19 3.50 10.87
N ARG A 17 -20.13 3.98 10.06
CA ARG A 17 -21.16 3.11 9.50
C ARG A 17 -20.53 2.29 8.37
N LYS A 18 -20.57 0.96 8.48
CA LYS A 18 -20.06 -0.02 7.50
C LYS A 18 -20.66 0.23 6.09
N ARG A 19 -20.10 1.19 5.36
CA ARG A 19 -20.41 1.42 3.95
C ARG A 19 -19.21 0.99 3.13
N VAL A 20 -19.45 0.16 2.13
CA VAL A 20 -18.45 -0.15 1.12
C VAL A 20 -18.08 1.15 0.41
N ILE A 21 -16.84 1.62 0.55
CA ILE A 21 -16.31 2.78 -0.16
C ILE A 21 -16.30 2.42 -1.65
N ARG A 22 -17.09 3.14 -2.43
CA ARG A 22 -17.12 2.96 -3.89
C ARG A 22 -16.02 3.80 -4.53
N LYS A 23 -15.58 3.42 -5.73
CA LYS A 23 -14.54 4.17 -6.48
C LYS A 23 -14.84 5.67 -6.59
N GLY A 24 -16.13 6.06 -6.75
CA GLY A 24 -16.55 7.46 -6.80
C GLY A 24 -16.38 8.23 -5.48
N ASP A 25 -16.34 7.52 -4.34
CA ASP A 25 -16.18 8.14 -3.02
C ASP A 25 -14.73 8.54 -2.73
N LEU A 26 -13.76 7.90 -3.40
CA LEU A 26 -12.32 8.11 -3.19
C LEU A 26 -11.87 9.55 -3.51
N LYS A 27 -12.52 10.22 -4.45
CA LYS A 27 -12.19 11.62 -4.82
C LYS A 27 -12.44 12.63 -3.68
N TYR A 28 -13.26 12.28 -2.69
CA TYR A 28 -13.58 13.13 -1.55
C TYR A 28 -12.68 12.89 -0.33
N LEU A 29 -11.84 11.85 -0.37
CA LEU A 29 -10.86 11.62 0.67
C LEU A 29 -9.63 12.51 0.43
N PRO A 30 -8.99 13.02 1.50
CA PRO A 30 -7.71 13.72 1.36
C PRO A 30 -6.68 12.80 0.70
N VAL A 31 -5.74 13.39 -0.03
CA VAL A 31 -4.63 12.63 -0.62
C VAL A 31 -3.77 12.07 0.51
N SER A 32 -3.81 10.75 0.65
CA SER A 32 -3.04 10.01 1.66
C SER A 32 -2.42 8.77 1.01
N GLU A 33 -1.40 8.22 1.63
CA GLU A 33 -0.79 6.95 1.18
C GLU A 33 -1.85 5.86 1.07
N LYS A 34 -2.74 5.78 2.04
CA LYS A 34 -3.87 4.82 2.05
C LYS A 34 -4.80 4.98 0.85
N ARG A 35 -5.14 6.20 0.48
CA ARG A 35 -5.98 6.49 -0.68
C ARG A 35 -5.29 6.05 -1.97
N ILE A 36 -4.02 6.44 -2.16
CA ILE A 36 -3.22 6.06 -3.33
C ILE A 36 -3.13 4.53 -3.42
N GLN A 37 -2.86 3.85 -2.30
CA GLN A 37 -2.82 2.39 -2.23
C GLN A 37 -4.13 1.73 -2.66
N MET A 38 -5.28 2.24 -2.20
CA MET A 38 -6.59 1.70 -2.59
C MET A 38 -6.84 1.84 -4.10
N GLU A 39 -6.47 2.96 -4.70
CA GLU A 39 -6.55 3.20 -6.14
C GLU A 39 -5.61 2.25 -6.90
N CYS A 40 -4.38 2.05 -6.42
CA CYS A 40 -3.42 1.10 -6.99
C CYS A 40 -3.97 -0.33 -6.99
N LEU A 41 -4.54 -0.78 -5.89
CA LEU A 41 -5.15 -2.11 -5.79
C LEU A 41 -6.35 -2.25 -6.73
N SER A 42 -7.15 -1.19 -6.89
CA SER A 42 -8.27 -1.17 -7.84
C SER A 42 -7.79 -1.33 -9.28
N GLU A 43 -6.75 -0.60 -9.69
CA GLU A 43 -6.17 -0.73 -11.03
C GLU A 43 -5.50 -2.08 -11.24
N PHE A 44 -4.79 -2.61 -10.25
CA PHE A 44 -4.19 -3.94 -10.33
C PHE A 44 -5.24 -5.04 -10.58
N ARG A 45 -6.37 -5.00 -9.89
CA ARG A 45 -7.46 -5.97 -10.09
C ARG A 45 -8.03 -5.95 -11.50
N LYS A 46 -8.02 -4.80 -12.16
CA LYS A 46 -8.46 -4.67 -13.56
C LYS A 46 -7.42 -5.20 -14.54
N LEU A 47 -6.15 -4.86 -14.31
CA LEU A 47 -5.06 -5.22 -15.21
C LEU A 47 -4.64 -6.69 -15.09
N TYR A 48 -4.71 -7.25 -13.88
CA TYR A 48 -4.24 -8.59 -13.53
C TYR A 48 -5.25 -9.37 -12.69
N PRO A 49 -6.49 -9.58 -13.20
CA PRO A 49 -7.56 -10.23 -12.42
C PRO A 49 -7.20 -11.64 -11.96
N GLY A 50 -6.47 -12.40 -12.77
CA GLY A 50 -6.02 -13.75 -12.44
C GLY A 50 -4.99 -13.80 -11.30
N ILE A 51 -4.11 -12.81 -11.21
CA ILE A 51 -3.15 -12.69 -10.10
C ILE A 51 -3.86 -12.17 -8.85
N ALA A 52 -4.72 -11.16 -9.03
CA ALA A 52 -5.47 -10.56 -7.94
C ALA A 52 -6.38 -11.57 -7.22
N SER A 53 -7.07 -12.44 -7.97
CA SER A 53 -7.94 -13.49 -7.42
C SER A 53 -7.19 -14.55 -6.60
N LYS A 54 -5.90 -14.73 -6.85
CA LYS A 54 -5.04 -15.67 -6.09
C LYS A 54 -4.45 -15.05 -4.82
N GLY A 55 -4.70 -13.77 -4.54
CA GLY A 55 -4.17 -13.09 -3.37
C GLY A 55 -2.66 -12.88 -3.38
N LEU A 56 -2.01 -12.88 -4.55
CA LEU A 56 -0.56 -12.77 -4.68
C LEU A 56 -0.04 -11.33 -4.59
N LEU A 57 -0.91 -10.33 -4.70
CA LEU A 57 -0.65 -8.96 -4.26
C LEU A 57 -1.43 -8.70 -3.00
N PHE A 58 -0.76 -8.36 -1.92
CA PHE A 58 -1.40 -8.12 -0.63
C PHE A 58 -0.78 -6.94 0.12
N HIS A 59 -1.59 -6.34 0.99
CA HIS A 59 -1.18 -5.29 1.91
C HIS A 59 -0.60 -5.89 3.19
N VAL A 60 0.51 -5.31 3.65
CA VAL A 60 1.10 -5.62 4.96
C VAL A 60 0.63 -4.54 5.93
N PRO A 61 -0.23 -4.86 6.92
CA PRO A 61 -0.67 -3.89 7.90
C PRO A 61 0.47 -3.52 8.86
N ASN A 62 1.05 -2.35 8.64
CA ASN A 62 2.15 -1.81 9.45
C ASN A 62 1.70 -0.82 10.51
N GLU A 63 0.41 -0.53 10.60
CA GLU A 63 -0.14 0.42 11.57
C GLU A 63 -0.24 -0.21 12.95
N CYS A 64 0.81 -0.02 13.74
CA CYS A 64 0.75 -0.30 15.17
C CYS A 64 0.09 0.90 15.87
N THR A 65 -1.22 0.88 16.01
CA THR A 65 -2.00 1.95 16.67
C THR A 65 -2.01 1.83 18.20
N GLU A 66 -1.38 0.81 18.76
CA GLU A 66 -1.44 0.53 20.19
C GLU A 66 -0.15 0.88 20.92
N LYS A 67 -0.36 1.54 22.08
CA LYS A 67 0.65 2.12 22.98
C LYS A 67 1.69 1.10 23.48
N ARG A 68 2.83 1.61 23.93
CA ARG A 68 4.07 0.99 24.44
C ARG A 68 4.04 -0.47 24.95
N PHE A 69 2.95 -0.96 25.55
CA PHE A 69 2.83 -2.34 26.02
C PHE A 69 2.69 -3.38 24.90
N ASN A 70 2.19 -2.95 23.74
CA ASN A 70 2.03 -3.81 22.58
C ASN A 70 3.27 -3.93 21.70
N ALA A 71 4.25 -3.01 21.81
CA ALA A 71 5.48 -3.07 21.04
C ALA A 71 6.30 -4.33 21.32
N LEU A 72 6.48 -4.70 22.58
CA LEU A 72 7.18 -5.94 22.98
C LEU A 72 6.42 -7.19 22.51
N ARG A 73 5.11 -7.21 22.66
CA ARG A 73 4.24 -8.31 22.24
C ARG A 73 4.18 -8.42 20.71
N THR A 74 4.15 -7.31 20.02
CA THR A 74 4.16 -7.19 18.57
C THR A 74 5.47 -7.71 17.98
N ASN A 75 6.61 -7.34 18.57
CA ASN A 75 7.92 -7.85 18.16
C ASN A 75 8.07 -9.35 18.42
N ALA A 76 7.55 -9.85 19.54
CA ALA A 76 7.55 -11.29 19.84
C ALA A 76 6.72 -12.10 18.86
N ASN A 77 5.67 -11.51 18.27
CA ASN A 77 4.84 -12.12 17.21
C ASN A 77 5.44 -11.99 15.80
N GLY A 78 6.66 -11.45 15.66
CA GLY A 78 7.35 -11.35 14.37
C GLY A 78 6.93 -10.13 13.54
N VAL A 79 6.25 -9.15 14.10
CA VAL A 79 5.96 -7.89 13.41
C VAL A 79 7.25 -7.12 13.22
N CYS A 80 7.54 -6.74 11.98
CA CYS A 80 8.74 -5.99 11.60
C CYS A 80 8.35 -4.56 11.22
N THR A 81 9.07 -3.57 11.78
CA THR A 81 8.88 -2.16 11.41
C THR A 81 9.53 -1.86 10.06
N GLY A 82 8.93 -0.95 9.30
CA GLY A 82 9.48 -0.47 8.04
C GLY A 82 9.23 -1.38 6.83
N VAL A 83 8.47 -2.46 7.01
CA VAL A 83 8.04 -3.33 5.88
C VAL A 83 7.21 -2.51 4.90
N SER A 84 7.39 -2.76 3.58
CA SER A 84 6.62 -2.08 2.53
C SER A 84 5.12 -2.33 2.64
N ASP A 85 4.33 -1.40 2.11
CA ASP A 85 2.87 -1.44 2.19
C ASP A 85 2.26 -2.62 1.43
N LEU A 86 2.84 -2.95 0.27
CA LEU A 86 2.37 -4.02 -0.60
C LEU A 86 3.50 -4.98 -0.97
N ILE A 87 3.17 -6.25 -1.09
CA ILE A 87 4.07 -7.29 -1.61
C ILE A 87 3.37 -8.03 -2.74
N LEU A 88 4.02 -8.09 -3.90
CA LEU A 88 3.64 -8.95 -5.01
C LEU A 88 4.54 -10.20 -4.99
N LEU A 89 3.97 -11.30 -4.53
CA LEU A 89 4.67 -12.56 -4.29
C LEU A 89 4.70 -13.42 -5.57
N ILE A 90 5.40 -12.93 -6.58
CA ILE A 90 5.61 -13.63 -7.85
C ILE A 90 7.08 -13.48 -8.23
N PRO A 91 7.86 -14.56 -8.36
CA PRO A 91 9.21 -14.47 -8.84
C PRO A 91 9.28 -14.02 -10.30
N ARG A 92 10.09 -13.02 -10.59
CA ARG A 92 10.33 -12.50 -11.95
C ARG A 92 11.74 -11.91 -12.07
N LYS A 93 12.36 -12.09 -13.21
CA LYS A 93 13.63 -11.45 -13.58
C LYS A 93 14.74 -11.64 -12.54
N GLY A 94 14.81 -12.79 -11.89
CA GLY A 94 15.80 -13.09 -10.86
C GLY A 94 15.46 -12.55 -9.47
N TYR A 95 14.30 -11.87 -9.30
CA TYR A 95 13.80 -11.46 -8.00
C TYR A 95 12.77 -12.45 -7.47
N GLY A 96 12.73 -12.64 -6.15
CA GLY A 96 11.74 -13.50 -5.51
C GLY A 96 10.36 -12.86 -5.36
N ALA A 97 10.33 -11.55 -5.17
CA ALA A 97 9.10 -10.75 -5.03
C ALA A 97 9.34 -9.29 -5.41
N LEU A 98 8.25 -8.54 -5.60
CA LEU A 98 8.26 -7.08 -5.72
C LEU A 98 7.65 -6.47 -4.45
N CYS A 99 8.45 -5.73 -3.71
CA CYS A 99 8.04 -4.96 -2.53
C CYS A 99 7.74 -3.52 -2.94
N ILE A 100 6.57 -3.00 -2.60
CA ILE A 100 6.10 -1.69 -3.06
C ILE A 100 5.76 -0.83 -1.84
N GLU A 101 6.49 0.25 -1.66
CA GLU A 101 6.22 1.29 -0.66
C GLU A 101 5.39 2.39 -1.30
N MET A 102 4.30 2.77 -0.65
CA MET A 102 3.44 3.87 -1.10
C MET A 102 3.77 5.13 -0.34
N LYS A 103 3.94 6.23 -1.06
CA LYS A 103 4.15 7.56 -0.49
C LYS A 103 3.23 8.58 -1.13
N THR A 104 2.88 9.64 -0.40
CA THR A 104 2.30 10.84 -1.01
C THR A 104 3.31 11.49 -1.94
N PRO A 105 2.90 12.38 -2.86
CA PRO A 105 3.85 13.05 -3.79
C PRO A 105 5.03 13.76 -3.11
N THR A 106 4.86 14.21 -1.87
CA THR A 106 5.89 14.87 -1.05
C THR A 106 6.44 13.99 0.07
N GLY A 107 5.93 12.77 0.22
CA GLY A 107 6.32 11.84 1.27
C GLY A 107 7.71 11.25 1.04
N ILE A 108 8.43 11.02 2.13
CA ILE A 108 9.74 10.37 2.14
C ILE A 108 9.74 9.14 3.04
N GLN A 109 10.62 8.22 2.77
CA GLN A 109 10.79 7.02 3.60
C GLN A 109 11.34 7.36 4.98
N SER A 110 10.84 6.64 6.00
CA SER A 110 11.46 6.63 7.32
C SER A 110 12.80 5.87 7.32
N GLN A 111 13.59 6.01 8.38
CA GLN A 111 14.84 5.26 8.52
C GLN A 111 14.58 3.74 8.59
N ALA A 112 13.52 3.31 9.27
CA ALA A 112 13.13 1.91 9.34
C ALA A 112 12.79 1.35 7.93
N GLN A 113 12.06 2.11 7.10
CA GLN A 113 11.75 1.73 5.73
C GLN A 113 13.00 1.64 4.85
N LYS A 114 13.94 2.59 4.97
CA LYS A 114 15.22 2.54 4.26
C LYS A 114 16.08 1.33 4.66
N GLN A 115 16.10 1.01 5.95
CA GLN A 115 16.82 -0.17 6.42
C GLN A 115 16.18 -1.45 5.91
N TRP A 116 14.86 -1.55 5.95
CA TRP A 116 14.14 -2.71 5.42
C TRP A 116 14.33 -2.86 3.91
N GLN A 117 14.27 -1.76 3.15
CA GLN A 117 14.59 -1.74 1.72
C GLN A 117 15.97 -2.35 1.44
N LYS A 118 17.00 -1.93 2.21
CA LYS A 118 18.35 -2.49 2.08
C LYS A 118 18.34 -4.00 2.32
N ASN A 119 17.74 -4.44 3.41
CA ASN A 119 17.72 -5.84 3.81
C ASN A 119 17.04 -6.73 2.76
N VAL A 120 15.88 -6.33 2.24
CA VAL A 120 15.15 -7.15 1.25
C VAL A 120 15.82 -7.13 -0.13
N THR A 121 16.46 -6.02 -0.49
CA THR A 121 17.23 -5.92 -1.73
C THR A 121 18.45 -6.87 -1.68
N GLU A 122 19.17 -6.89 -0.58
CA GLU A 122 20.28 -7.83 -0.36
C GLU A 122 19.80 -9.29 -0.35
N ALA A 123 18.57 -9.54 0.11
CA ALA A 123 17.92 -10.85 0.08
C ALA A 123 17.36 -11.26 -1.30
N GLY A 124 17.57 -10.46 -2.34
CA GLY A 124 17.17 -10.79 -3.71
C GLY A 124 15.74 -10.38 -4.09
N GLN A 125 15.13 -9.48 -3.34
CA GLN A 125 13.83 -8.92 -3.70
C GLN A 125 13.97 -7.60 -4.45
N LYS A 126 13.01 -7.28 -5.32
CA LYS A 126 12.91 -5.95 -5.90
C LYS A 126 12.13 -5.03 -4.96
N TYR A 127 12.61 -3.82 -4.76
CA TYR A 127 11.94 -2.80 -3.96
C TYR A 127 11.71 -1.53 -4.78
N VAL A 128 10.52 -0.97 -4.70
CA VAL A 128 10.17 0.30 -5.37
C VAL A 128 9.37 1.20 -4.42
N VAL A 129 9.55 2.50 -4.58
CA VAL A 129 8.72 3.53 -3.93
C VAL A 129 7.84 4.15 -5.01
N CYS A 130 6.54 4.19 -4.78
CA CYS A 130 5.56 4.76 -5.70
C CYS A 130 4.81 5.92 -5.03
N HIS A 131 4.71 7.05 -5.71
CA HIS A 131 4.04 8.25 -5.23
C HIS A 131 2.67 8.46 -5.92
N THR A 132 2.45 7.78 -7.02
CA THR A 132 1.23 7.87 -7.83
C THR A 132 0.76 6.50 -8.30
N VAL A 133 -0.52 6.43 -8.72
CA VAL A 133 -1.08 5.22 -9.33
C VAL A 133 -0.35 4.87 -10.63
N GLU A 134 0.03 5.87 -11.40
CA GLU A 134 0.75 5.72 -12.67
C GLU A 134 2.13 5.08 -12.46
N GLU A 135 2.87 5.53 -11.44
CA GLU A 135 4.16 4.94 -11.06
C GLU A 135 3.99 3.48 -10.64
N PHE A 136 2.99 3.19 -9.82
CA PHE A 136 2.66 1.82 -9.41
C PHE A 136 2.38 0.93 -10.62
N VAL A 137 1.49 1.35 -11.51
CA VAL A 137 1.13 0.58 -12.72
C VAL A 137 2.37 0.34 -13.60
N LYS A 138 3.20 1.36 -13.78
CA LYS A 138 4.44 1.28 -14.56
C LYS A 138 5.42 0.25 -13.95
N GLU A 139 5.65 0.30 -12.65
CA GLU A 139 6.58 -0.61 -11.97
C GLU A 139 6.06 -2.06 -11.98
N VAL A 140 4.76 -2.27 -11.74
CA VAL A 140 4.14 -3.60 -11.82
C VAL A 140 4.21 -4.16 -13.25
N ASN A 141 3.88 -3.36 -14.26
CA ASN A 141 3.99 -3.79 -15.67
C ASN A 141 5.43 -4.12 -16.04
N ARG A 142 6.39 -3.29 -15.65
CA ARG A 142 7.82 -3.55 -15.88
C ARG A 142 8.27 -4.85 -15.20
N TYR A 143 7.79 -5.11 -14.03
CA TYR A 143 8.12 -6.32 -13.28
C TYR A 143 7.51 -7.58 -13.91
N LEU A 144 6.23 -7.55 -14.27
CA LEU A 144 5.48 -8.72 -14.74
C LEU A 144 5.67 -9.02 -16.23
N ARG A 145 5.78 -8.01 -17.08
CA ARG A 145 5.76 -8.14 -18.54
C ARG A 145 7.12 -7.91 -19.20
N GLY A 146 7.98 -7.15 -18.57
CA GLY A 146 9.26 -6.72 -19.14
C GLY A 146 10.30 -7.82 -19.35
#